data_3ad88956c0a1aa61a2995f64ab4b8e87
#
_entry.id   3ad88956c0a1aa61a2995f64ab4b8e87
#
_cell.length_a   1.000
_cell.length_b   1.000
_cell.length_c   1.000
_cell.angle_alpha   90.00
_cell.angle_beta   90.00
_cell.angle_gamma   90.00
#
_symmetry.space_group_name_H-M   'P 1'
#
loop_
_entity.id
_entity.type
_entity.pdbx_description
1 polymer ?
#
loop_
_entity_poly.entity_id
_entity_poly.type
_entity_poly.pdbx_seq_one_letter_code
_entity_poly.pdbx_strand_id
1 'polypeptide(L)'
;MCLQGERCWEYEIATINVLFCTLQELLSVPSTMLHNPHFSNYSPYPSILNDGSTPFTEFVISPWLKPDGSVPSDKTAITDVITGQTRTFCDYLCDAGSLSSYLRHDFGIDHNSTIALFAPNHVDYVPICLAAASCGAMLTPINPQFKADELHKILDRSDSHVLIVHMNNIDVALNAIKGTNVKHIITIPAEDGGPVPLGTTSLCDLKHHPNPTTETHGSVHGNTQNHPYLLPYSSGTTGLPKGVCLSHSNIISNLLQMETMESIAFPSNQRLISPLPFFHIYGWLVSAIYSAWQGQEMITMQKFDLETFCEAVEKHRPHRAHLVPPIIVQLTKNPVVDNYDLSSLEMIVSAAAPLSKETEINLLERIGCPVKQAWGMSELSPIAIFTSDFNLRSGSVGHLTPDTFGKIVNPSGKSLPSGHEGELMIKGPQVMMGYLNDTEKTVECLSTDGWLRTGDVARYDEDGFFYITDRIKELIKVRGYQVAPAELEALLLTHPQLSDAAVIPVPDEMSGELPRAYVTMKDGIAVEDVTEKDIKAWVKKRVAPFKRLAGGVRFINKVPKSASGKILRRLLVDEVRAEQ
;
A
#
# COMPACT_ATOMS: atom_id res chain seq x y z
N MET A 1 -6.33 -26.56 49.12
CA MET A 1 -5.00 -26.50 48.54
C MET A 1 -5.12 -25.64 47.28
N CYS A 2 -5.33 -24.37 47.45
CA CYS A 2 -5.19 -23.28 46.48
C CYS A 2 -4.21 -22.32 47.11
N LEU A 3 -3.12 -21.96 46.42
CA LEU A 3 -2.27 -20.81 46.68
C LEU A 3 -0.90 -20.99 45.97
N GLN A 4 -0.87 -21.01 44.64
CA GLN A 4 0.38 -20.90 43.87
C GLN A 4 0.20 -20.25 42.46
N GLY A 5 -0.97 -19.65 42.16
CA GLY A 5 -1.25 -19.04 40.83
C GLY A 5 -1.02 -17.53 40.74
N GLU A 6 -0.94 -16.79 41.82
CA GLU A 6 -0.97 -15.30 41.75
C GLU A 6 0.40 -14.63 41.76
N ARG A 7 1.51 -15.34 42.03
CA ARG A 7 2.85 -14.72 42.06
C ARG A 7 3.62 -14.71 40.74
N CYS A 8 3.20 -15.43 39.73
CA CYS A 8 3.88 -15.38 38.42
C CYS A 8 3.52 -14.11 37.61
N TRP A 9 2.30 -13.62 37.71
CA TRP A 9 1.86 -12.42 36.97
C TRP A 9 2.45 -11.12 37.45
N GLU A 10 2.71 -10.98 38.74
CA GLU A 10 3.35 -9.75 39.30
C GLU A 10 4.83 -9.62 38.91
N TYR A 11 5.55 -10.73 38.71
CA TYR A 11 6.96 -10.72 38.29
C TYR A 11 7.11 -10.44 36.79
N GLU A 12 6.20 -10.89 35.94
CA GLU A 12 6.21 -10.56 34.50
C GLU A 12 5.83 -9.09 34.26
N ILE A 13 4.84 -8.56 34.96
CA ILE A 13 4.48 -7.14 34.89
C ILE A 13 5.58 -6.22 35.43
N ALA A 14 6.27 -6.63 36.50
CA ALA A 14 7.42 -5.87 37.04
C ALA A 14 8.62 -5.89 36.08
N THR A 15 8.88 -6.99 35.39
CA THR A 15 9.96 -7.11 34.40
C THR A 15 9.65 -6.32 33.14
N ILE A 16 8.39 -6.35 32.67
CA ILE A 16 7.91 -5.53 31.56
C ILE A 16 7.97 -4.04 31.91
N ASN A 17 7.58 -3.63 33.11
CA ASN A 17 7.66 -2.23 33.55
C ASN A 17 9.11 -1.72 33.73
N VAL A 18 10.06 -2.56 34.15
CA VAL A 18 11.48 -2.20 34.23
C VAL A 18 12.10 -2.08 32.81
N LEU A 19 11.73 -2.95 31.86
CA LEU A 19 12.08 -2.78 30.44
C LEU A 19 11.44 -1.53 29.83
N PHE A 20 10.20 -1.20 30.21
CA PHE A 20 9.52 0.03 29.78
C PHE A 20 10.19 1.30 30.31
N CYS A 21 10.61 1.34 31.56
CA CYS A 21 11.36 2.49 32.13
C CYS A 21 12.74 2.66 31.50
N THR A 22 13.47 1.58 31.21
CA THR A 22 14.78 1.65 30.53
C THR A 22 14.66 2.03 29.07
N LEU A 23 13.59 1.63 28.37
CA LEU A 23 13.30 2.07 27.01
C LEU A 23 12.80 3.53 26.95
N GLN A 24 12.05 4.01 27.93
CA GLN A 24 11.68 5.44 28.02
C GLN A 24 12.89 6.35 28.29
N GLU A 25 13.88 5.89 29.05
CA GLU A 25 15.13 6.64 29.27
C GLU A 25 16.06 6.62 28.05
N LEU A 26 16.04 5.54 27.22
CA LEU A 26 16.76 5.46 25.94
C LEU A 26 16.07 6.26 24.81
N LEU A 27 14.76 6.51 24.92
CA LEU A 27 13.96 7.26 23.96
C LEU A 27 13.76 8.74 24.34
N SER A 28 14.38 9.23 25.41
CA SER A 28 14.37 10.66 25.73
C SER A 28 15.23 11.45 24.73
N VAL A 29 14.63 11.81 23.61
CA VAL A 29 15.16 12.86 22.74
C VAL A 29 15.26 14.15 23.56
N PRO A 30 16.42 14.80 23.63
CA PRO A 30 16.55 16.04 24.39
C PRO A 30 15.52 17.07 23.89
N SER A 31 14.73 17.61 24.79
CA SER A 31 13.69 18.63 24.51
C SER A 31 14.22 19.87 23.77
N THR A 32 15.54 20.03 23.68
CA THR A 32 16.21 21.13 22.95
C THR A 32 16.22 20.94 21.42
N MET A 33 15.97 19.74 20.88
CA MET A 33 15.82 19.52 19.42
C MET A 33 14.41 19.78 18.89
N LEU A 34 13.41 19.83 19.75
CA LEU A 34 12.00 20.02 19.37
C LEU A 34 11.61 21.45 18.99
N HIS A 35 12.51 22.43 19.13
CA HIS A 35 12.18 23.86 18.95
C HIS A 35 13.03 24.58 17.89
N ASN A 36 13.34 23.91 16.77
CA ASN A 36 13.87 24.65 15.62
C ASN A 36 12.70 25.11 14.73
N PRO A 37 12.36 26.41 14.67
CA PRO A 37 11.20 26.92 13.92
C PRO A 37 11.30 26.75 12.39
N HIS A 38 12.43 26.22 11.88
CA HIS A 38 12.64 25.96 10.46
C HIS A 38 12.33 24.53 10.01
N PHE A 39 12.14 23.58 10.95
CA PHE A 39 11.77 22.20 10.66
C PHE A 39 10.50 21.85 11.46
N SER A 40 9.38 21.84 10.75
CA SER A 40 8.07 21.68 11.41
C SER A 40 7.84 20.29 12.01
N ASN A 41 8.54 19.23 11.56
CA ASN A 41 8.55 17.93 12.24
C ASN A 41 9.67 17.03 11.70
N TYR A 42 10.40 16.45 12.62
CA TYR A 42 11.33 15.34 12.43
C TYR A 42 10.69 14.08 13.03
N SER A 43 10.99 12.93 12.48
CA SER A 43 10.54 11.66 13.05
C SER A 43 10.98 11.54 14.53
N PRO A 44 10.08 11.14 15.44
CA PRO A 44 10.45 10.90 16.83
C PRO A 44 11.20 9.58 17.04
N TYR A 45 11.37 8.76 15.99
CA TYR A 45 12.01 7.45 16.05
C TYR A 45 13.50 7.52 15.71
N PRO A 46 14.31 6.53 16.18
CA PRO A 46 15.74 6.49 15.89
C PRO A 46 16.01 6.39 14.39
N SER A 47 17.17 6.91 13.97
CA SER A 47 17.63 6.83 12.59
C SER A 47 17.83 5.38 12.15
N ILE A 48 17.49 5.09 10.89
CA ILE A 48 17.71 3.79 10.27
C ILE A 48 19.15 3.66 9.76
N LEU A 49 19.68 2.43 9.80
CA LEU A 49 21.01 2.13 9.30
C LEU A 49 20.94 1.57 7.87
N ASN A 50 20.74 2.43 6.88
CA ASN A 50 20.87 2.08 5.47
C ASN A 50 22.04 2.87 4.87
N ASP A 51 23.20 2.21 4.76
CA ASP A 51 24.40 2.80 4.17
C ASP A 51 24.41 2.79 2.64
N GLY A 52 23.38 2.21 2.01
CA GLY A 52 23.25 2.11 0.56
C GLY A 52 24.21 1.10 -0.08
N SER A 53 24.87 0.23 0.70
CA SER A 53 25.83 -0.74 0.19
C SER A 53 25.18 -2.05 -0.26
N THR A 54 24.16 -2.51 0.45
CA THR A 54 23.54 -3.82 0.25
C THR A 54 22.45 -3.78 -0.82
N PRO A 55 22.54 -4.60 -1.89
CA PRO A 55 21.46 -4.74 -2.86
C PRO A 55 20.19 -5.34 -2.28
N PHE A 56 19.03 -5.02 -2.90
CA PHE A 56 17.73 -5.41 -2.42
C PHE A 56 17.55 -6.92 -2.21
N THR A 57 17.97 -7.75 -3.18
CA THR A 57 17.84 -9.22 -3.04
C THR A 57 18.62 -9.73 -1.84
N GLU A 58 19.88 -9.33 -1.71
CA GLU A 58 20.75 -9.75 -0.60
C GLU A 58 20.19 -9.28 0.74
N PHE A 59 19.65 -8.06 0.80
CA PHE A 59 18.98 -7.53 1.99
C PHE A 59 17.77 -8.37 2.39
N VAL A 60 16.89 -8.69 1.44
CA VAL A 60 15.64 -9.44 1.72
C VAL A 60 15.91 -10.87 2.13
N ILE A 61 16.89 -11.56 1.50
CA ILE A 61 17.18 -12.97 1.81
C ILE A 61 18.04 -13.16 3.06
N SER A 62 18.80 -12.14 3.48
CA SER A 62 19.77 -12.27 4.57
C SER A 62 19.18 -12.83 5.88
N PRO A 63 17.96 -12.47 6.31
CA PRO A 63 17.38 -13.03 7.54
C PRO A 63 16.95 -14.51 7.40
N TRP A 64 16.87 -15.06 6.17
CA TRP A 64 16.50 -16.47 5.97
C TRP A 64 17.67 -17.41 6.14
N LEU A 65 18.89 -16.88 5.98
CA LEU A 65 20.10 -17.67 5.98
C LEU A 65 20.53 -18.03 7.41
N LYS A 66 20.79 -19.32 7.64
CA LYS A 66 21.48 -19.78 8.85
C LYS A 66 22.99 -19.47 8.73
N PRO A 67 23.75 -19.59 9.84
CA PRO A 67 25.19 -19.35 9.81
C PRO A 67 25.97 -20.25 8.81
N ASP A 68 25.42 -21.39 8.44
CA ASP A 68 25.98 -22.30 7.43
C ASP A 68 25.54 -21.97 5.99
N GLY A 69 24.78 -20.90 5.79
CA GLY A 69 24.23 -20.48 4.51
C GLY A 69 22.98 -21.24 4.07
N SER A 70 22.49 -22.20 4.86
CA SER A 70 21.25 -22.93 4.53
C SER A 70 19.99 -22.13 4.91
N VAL A 71 18.87 -22.45 4.25
CA VAL A 71 17.52 -21.93 4.58
C VAL A 71 16.67 -23.08 5.13
N PRO A 72 15.83 -22.87 6.15
CA PRO A 72 14.90 -23.90 6.61
C PRO A 72 14.00 -24.39 5.49
N SER A 73 14.03 -25.70 5.22
CA SER A 73 13.33 -26.30 4.07
C SER A 73 11.80 -26.41 4.27
N ASP A 74 11.34 -26.32 5.51
CA ASP A 74 9.97 -26.58 5.93
C ASP A 74 9.19 -25.31 6.32
N LYS A 75 9.87 -24.16 6.36
CA LYS A 75 9.22 -22.91 6.75
C LYS A 75 8.44 -22.30 5.58
N THR A 76 7.11 -22.29 5.70
CA THR A 76 6.22 -21.68 4.71
C THR A 76 6.43 -20.17 4.62
N ALA A 77 6.57 -19.66 3.41
CA ALA A 77 6.70 -18.23 3.13
C ALA A 77 5.36 -17.62 2.67
N ILE A 78 4.58 -18.38 1.87
CA ILE A 78 3.29 -17.91 1.36
C ILE A 78 2.31 -19.07 1.20
N THR A 79 1.03 -18.77 1.46
CA THR A 79 -0.12 -19.64 1.20
C THR A 79 -1.17 -18.84 0.42
N ASP A 80 -1.57 -19.31 -0.76
CA ASP A 80 -2.75 -18.82 -1.49
C ASP A 80 -3.97 -19.62 -1.05
N VAL A 81 -4.94 -18.94 -0.45
CA VAL A 81 -6.13 -19.61 0.13
C VAL A 81 -7.13 -20.11 -0.90
N ILE A 82 -7.09 -19.57 -2.14
CA ILE A 82 -8.00 -19.96 -3.22
C ILE A 82 -7.50 -21.23 -3.90
N THR A 83 -6.20 -21.27 -4.23
CA THR A 83 -5.59 -22.39 -4.95
C THR A 83 -5.08 -23.47 -4.01
N GLY A 84 -4.85 -23.15 -2.75
CA GLY A 84 -4.17 -24.01 -1.77
C GLY A 84 -2.68 -24.17 -2.02
N GLN A 85 -2.11 -23.45 -3.00
CA GLN A 85 -0.68 -23.49 -3.29
C GLN A 85 0.13 -22.82 -2.19
N THR A 86 1.30 -23.39 -1.90
CA THR A 86 2.26 -22.87 -0.94
C THR A 86 3.66 -22.80 -1.54
N ARG A 87 4.52 -21.94 -0.97
CA ARG A 87 5.98 -21.94 -1.18
C ARG A 87 6.67 -21.79 0.16
N THR A 88 7.80 -22.47 0.31
CA THR A 88 8.70 -22.27 1.44
C THR A 88 9.72 -21.17 1.15
N PHE A 89 10.46 -20.70 2.16
CA PHE A 89 11.59 -19.79 1.95
C PHE A 89 12.71 -20.44 1.13
N CYS A 90 12.86 -21.76 1.25
CA CYS A 90 13.80 -22.54 0.42
C CYS A 90 13.37 -22.51 -1.06
N ASP A 91 12.07 -22.69 -1.34
CA ASP A 91 11.54 -22.56 -2.70
C ASP A 91 11.79 -21.15 -3.25
N TYR A 92 11.56 -20.12 -2.43
CA TYR A 92 11.80 -18.73 -2.82
C TYR A 92 13.26 -18.51 -3.26
N LEU A 93 14.23 -19.01 -2.49
CA LEU A 93 15.64 -18.88 -2.80
C LEU A 93 16.01 -19.64 -4.07
N CYS A 94 15.56 -20.90 -4.19
CA CYS A 94 15.85 -21.76 -5.33
C CYS A 94 15.23 -21.21 -6.63
N ASP A 95 13.95 -20.83 -6.59
CA ASP A 95 13.22 -20.32 -7.74
C ASP A 95 13.79 -18.96 -8.20
N ALA A 96 14.09 -18.05 -7.26
CA ALA A 96 14.73 -16.77 -7.57
C ALA A 96 16.12 -16.94 -8.18
N GLY A 97 16.94 -17.83 -7.64
CA GLY A 97 18.29 -18.11 -8.16
C GLY A 97 18.26 -18.73 -9.55
N SER A 98 17.38 -19.70 -9.78
CA SER A 98 17.20 -20.33 -11.09
C SER A 98 16.71 -19.34 -12.14
N LEU A 99 15.66 -18.60 -11.83
CA LEU A 99 15.10 -17.59 -12.75
C LEU A 99 16.11 -16.47 -13.05
N SER A 100 16.84 -15.98 -12.03
CA SER A 100 17.90 -14.98 -12.23
C SER A 100 18.98 -15.49 -13.21
N SER A 101 19.39 -16.75 -13.09
CA SER A 101 20.39 -17.35 -13.99
C SER A 101 19.87 -17.45 -15.42
N TYR A 102 18.64 -17.93 -15.64
CA TYR A 102 18.02 -17.96 -16.98
C TYR A 102 17.88 -16.55 -17.57
N LEU A 103 17.42 -15.58 -16.80
CA LEU A 103 17.27 -14.19 -17.25
C LEU A 103 18.62 -13.62 -17.73
N ARG A 104 19.71 -13.87 -17.00
CA ARG A 104 21.04 -13.34 -17.36
C ARG A 104 21.67 -14.08 -18.52
N HIS A 105 21.73 -15.40 -18.45
CA HIS A 105 22.56 -16.19 -19.35
C HIS A 105 21.85 -16.57 -20.65
N ASP A 106 20.55 -16.87 -20.57
CA ASP A 106 19.79 -17.32 -21.72
C ASP A 106 19.01 -16.17 -22.40
N PHE A 107 18.54 -15.18 -21.61
CA PHE A 107 17.76 -14.06 -22.15
C PHE A 107 18.55 -12.75 -22.23
N GLY A 108 19.78 -12.71 -21.72
CA GLY A 108 20.66 -11.55 -21.81
C GLY A 108 20.18 -10.33 -21.03
N ILE A 109 19.44 -10.55 -19.94
CA ILE A 109 18.91 -9.48 -19.09
C ILE A 109 19.99 -8.96 -18.15
N ASP A 110 20.13 -7.65 -18.10
CA ASP A 110 21.10 -6.92 -17.30
C ASP A 110 20.49 -5.68 -16.60
N HIS A 111 21.36 -4.85 -16.06
CA HIS A 111 21.00 -3.62 -15.33
C HIS A 111 20.35 -2.51 -16.19
N ASN A 112 20.35 -2.63 -17.51
CA ASN A 112 19.68 -1.71 -18.44
C ASN A 112 18.32 -2.25 -18.90
N SER A 113 17.96 -3.43 -18.44
CA SER A 113 16.76 -4.12 -18.88
C SER A 113 15.56 -3.82 -17.96
N THR A 114 14.37 -3.87 -18.52
CA THR A 114 13.12 -3.80 -17.75
C THR A 114 12.33 -5.10 -17.90
N ILE A 115 11.84 -5.62 -16.78
CA ILE A 115 10.97 -6.79 -16.70
C ILE A 115 9.57 -6.33 -16.29
N ALA A 116 8.57 -6.62 -17.13
CA ALA A 116 7.17 -6.37 -16.82
C ALA A 116 6.54 -7.61 -16.20
N LEU A 117 5.79 -7.43 -15.10
CA LEU A 117 5.06 -8.49 -14.41
C LEU A 117 3.56 -8.21 -14.45
N PHE A 118 2.84 -8.94 -15.30
CA PHE A 118 1.41 -8.80 -15.55
C PHE A 118 0.64 -10.00 -14.99
N ALA A 119 0.46 -10.01 -13.68
CA ALA A 119 -0.13 -11.13 -12.94
C ALA A 119 -0.95 -10.67 -11.73
N PRO A 120 -1.98 -11.43 -11.33
CA PRO A 120 -2.62 -11.28 -10.03
C PRO A 120 -1.66 -11.71 -8.91
N ASN A 121 -2.10 -11.67 -7.66
CA ASN A 121 -1.37 -12.26 -6.54
C ASN A 121 -1.10 -13.73 -6.86
N HIS A 122 0.14 -14.16 -6.67
CA HIS A 122 0.59 -15.52 -6.95
C HIS A 122 1.74 -15.91 -6.03
N VAL A 123 1.86 -17.18 -5.71
CA VAL A 123 2.91 -17.71 -4.82
C VAL A 123 4.33 -17.51 -5.35
N ASP A 124 4.51 -17.40 -6.66
CA ASP A 124 5.81 -17.15 -7.31
C ASP A 124 6.11 -15.64 -7.49
N TYR A 125 5.28 -14.74 -6.99
CA TYR A 125 5.46 -13.29 -7.20
C TYR A 125 6.76 -12.77 -6.57
N VAL A 126 7.05 -13.15 -5.33
CA VAL A 126 8.27 -12.73 -4.61
C VAL A 126 9.54 -13.29 -5.26
N PRO A 127 9.67 -14.59 -5.60
CA PRO A 127 10.80 -15.11 -6.35
C PRO A 127 11.10 -14.35 -7.66
N ILE A 128 10.05 -14.00 -8.42
CA ILE A 128 10.19 -13.19 -9.65
C ILE A 128 10.79 -11.82 -9.34
N CYS A 129 10.32 -11.16 -8.28
CA CYS A 129 10.85 -9.86 -7.85
C CYS A 129 12.32 -9.94 -7.46
N LEU A 130 12.70 -10.96 -6.69
CA LEU A 130 14.08 -11.18 -6.27
C LEU A 130 15.00 -11.49 -7.46
N ALA A 131 14.55 -12.31 -8.43
CA ALA A 131 15.28 -12.62 -9.64
C ALA A 131 15.55 -11.38 -10.49
N ALA A 132 14.54 -10.52 -10.67
CA ALA A 132 14.69 -9.26 -11.41
C ALA A 132 15.71 -8.33 -10.73
N ALA A 133 15.63 -8.17 -9.41
CA ALA A 133 16.58 -7.37 -8.63
C ALA A 133 18.01 -7.92 -8.70
N SER A 134 18.17 -9.25 -8.66
CA SER A 134 19.48 -9.90 -8.80
C SER A 134 20.11 -9.61 -10.16
N CYS A 135 19.33 -9.56 -11.24
CA CYS A 135 19.82 -9.15 -12.56
C CYS A 135 20.23 -7.67 -12.62
N GLY A 136 19.88 -6.85 -11.62
CA GLY A 136 19.99 -5.41 -11.66
C GLY A 136 18.91 -4.76 -12.55
N ALA A 137 17.94 -5.53 -13.04
CA ALA A 137 16.91 -5.05 -13.94
C ALA A 137 15.80 -4.30 -13.19
N MET A 138 15.18 -3.32 -13.86
CA MET A 138 13.96 -2.69 -13.36
C MET A 138 12.80 -3.67 -13.45
N LEU A 139 11.97 -3.70 -12.41
CA LEU A 139 10.72 -4.45 -12.37
C LEU A 139 9.54 -3.50 -12.44
N THR A 140 8.62 -3.70 -13.40
CA THR A 140 7.35 -2.98 -13.45
C THR A 140 6.18 -3.92 -13.19
N PRO A 141 5.57 -3.90 -11.98
CA PRO A 141 4.35 -4.63 -11.70
C PRO A 141 3.15 -3.92 -12.33
N ILE A 142 2.31 -4.69 -13.03
CA ILE A 142 1.21 -4.16 -13.85
C ILE A 142 -0.13 -4.75 -13.42
N ASN A 143 -1.16 -3.92 -13.35
CA ASN A 143 -2.52 -4.34 -13.02
C ASN A 143 -3.05 -5.36 -14.05
N PRO A 144 -3.33 -6.62 -13.64
CA PRO A 144 -3.80 -7.68 -14.55
C PRO A 144 -5.20 -7.45 -15.14
N GLN A 145 -5.91 -6.42 -14.69
CA GLN A 145 -7.21 -6.03 -15.25
C GLN A 145 -7.08 -5.11 -16.47
N PHE A 146 -5.88 -4.64 -16.81
CA PHE A 146 -5.65 -3.78 -17.97
C PHE A 146 -5.98 -4.52 -19.26
N LYS A 147 -6.51 -3.75 -20.24
CA LYS A 147 -6.74 -4.22 -21.59
C LYS A 147 -5.45 -4.08 -22.43
N ALA A 148 -5.47 -4.65 -23.62
CA ALA A 148 -4.28 -4.69 -24.48
C ALA A 148 -3.68 -3.29 -24.75
N ASP A 149 -4.50 -2.27 -25.01
CA ASP A 149 -4.02 -0.90 -25.25
C ASP A 149 -3.41 -0.23 -24.03
N GLU A 150 -3.91 -0.55 -22.83
CA GLU A 150 -3.37 -0.03 -21.57
C GLU A 150 -2.03 -0.71 -21.25
N LEU A 151 -1.99 -2.03 -21.39
CA LEU A 151 -0.77 -2.83 -21.23
C LEU A 151 0.30 -2.41 -22.24
N HIS A 152 -0.07 -2.25 -23.51
CA HIS A 152 0.83 -1.80 -24.58
C HIS A 152 1.54 -0.49 -24.19
N LYS A 153 0.79 0.51 -23.73
CA LYS A 153 1.34 1.81 -23.31
C LYS A 153 2.35 1.70 -22.16
N ILE A 154 2.13 0.77 -21.23
CA ILE A 154 3.09 0.54 -20.14
C ILE A 154 4.35 -0.13 -20.66
N LEU A 155 4.21 -1.20 -21.48
CA LEU A 155 5.35 -1.93 -22.05
C LEU A 155 6.23 -1.03 -22.91
N ASP A 156 5.62 -0.19 -23.75
CA ASP A 156 6.31 0.78 -24.60
C ASP A 156 7.07 1.82 -23.77
N ARG A 157 6.39 2.46 -22.80
CA ARG A 157 6.99 3.51 -21.96
C ARG A 157 8.08 3.01 -21.03
N SER A 158 7.94 1.81 -20.51
CA SER A 158 8.94 1.19 -19.61
C SER A 158 10.08 0.54 -20.39
N ASP A 159 10.02 0.52 -21.72
CA ASP A 159 10.95 -0.19 -22.58
C ASP A 159 11.18 -1.63 -22.12
N SER A 160 10.08 -2.37 -21.89
CA SER A 160 10.14 -3.72 -21.32
C SER A 160 10.75 -4.72 -22.28
N HIS A 161 11.74 -5.50 -21.81
CA HIS A 161 12.43 -6.54 -22.57
C HIS A 161 11.85 -7.93 -22.34
N VAL A 162 11.35 -8.19 -21.14
CA VAL A 162 10.67 -9.43 -20.73
C VAL A 162 9.30 -9.10 -20.21
N LEU A 163 8.30 -9.88 -20.64
CA LEU A 163 6.97 -9.88 -20.06
C LEU A 163 6.71 -11.20 -19.35
N ILE A 164 6.56 -11.15 -18.03
CA ILE A 164 6.10 -12.29 -17.23
C ILE A 164 4.60 -12.12 -17.03
N VAL A 165 3.81 -13.09 -17.49
CA VAL A 165 2.34 -12.98 -17.56
C VAL A 165 1.64 -14.22 -17.03
N HIS A 166 0.59 -14.03 -16.24
CA HIS A 166 -0.28 -15.14 -15.83
C HIS A 166 -1.12 -15.63 -17.01
N MET A 167 -1.26 -16.95 -17.15
CA MET A 167 -1.95 -17.58 -18.30
C MET A 167 -3.35 -17.05 -18.55
N ASN A 168 -4.10 -16.69 -17.52
CA ASN A 168 -5.44 -16.09 -17.65
C ASN A 168 -5.43 -14.72 -18.40
N ASN A 169 -4.26 -14.11 -18.56
CA ASN A 169 -4.07 -12.82 -19.22
C ASN A 169 -3.28 -12.92 -20.54
N ILE A 170 -2.98 -14.12 -21.01
CA ILE A 170 -2.07 -14.35 -22.14
C ILE A 170 -2.57 -13.72 -23.44
N ASP A 171 -3.86 -13.81 -23.74
CA ASP A 171 -4.43 -13.22 -24.97
C ASP A 171 -4.29 -11.69 -24.98
N VAL A 172 -4.49 -11.03 -23.84
CA VAL A 172 -4.27 -9.60 -23.68
C VAL A 172 -2.80 -9.26 -23.91
N ALA A 173 -1.90 -10.05 -23.34
CA ALA A 173 -0.45 -9.87 -23.45
C ALA A 173 0.04 -10.00 -24.90
N LEU A 174 -0.35 -11.08 -25.61
CA LEU A 174 0.04 -11.33 -27.00
C LEU A 174 -0.44 -10.23 -27.96
N ASN A 175 -1.55 -9.59 -27.64
CA ASN A 175 -2.02 -8.43 -28.41
C ASN A 175 -1.24 -7.15 -28.06
N ALA A 176 -0.89 -6.96 -26.78
CA ALA A 176 -0.24 -5.76 -26.28
C ALA A 176 1.22 -5.62 -26.70
N ILE A 177 1.97 -6.73 -26.86
CA ILE A 177 3.42 -6.71 -27.17
C ILE A 177 3.74 -6.25 -28.60
N LYS A 178 2.77 -6.20 -29.49
CA LYS A 178 3.00 -5.85 -30.90
C LYS A 178 3.57 -4.45 -31.04
N GLY A 179 4.79 -4.34 -31.61
CA GLY A 179 5.49 -3.06 -31.79
C GLY A 179 6.23 -2.55 -30.54
N THR A 180 6.29 -3.34 -29.46
CA THR A 180 7.11 -3.03 -28.26
C THR A 180 8.48 -3.72 -28.35
N ASN A 181 9.38 -3.44 -27.38
CA ASN A 181 10.70 -4.07 -27.27
C ASN A 181 10.71 -5.41 -26.49
N VAL A 182 9.54 -5.97 -26.18
CA VAL A 182 9.44 -7.28 -25.52
C VAL A 182 9.98 -8.39 -26.42
N LYS A 183 11.06 -9.05 -25.96
CA LYS A 183 11.74 -10.14 -26.68
C LYS A 183 11.36 -11.51 -26.14
N HIS A 184 11.06 -11.61 -24.85
CA HIS A 184 10.78 -12.87 -24.15
C HIS A 184 9.46 -12.76 -23.39
N ILE A 185 8.64 -13.81 -23.49
CA ILE A 185 7.39 -13.93 -22.73
C ILE A 185 7.51 -15.17 -21.85
N ILE A 186 7.40 -14.97 -20.53
CA ILE A 186 7.38 -16.03 -19.54
C ILE A 186 5.96 -16.17 -19.00
N THR A 187 5.41 -17.37 -19.05
CA THR A 187 4.04 -17.63 -18.58
C THR A 187 4.04 -18.23 -17.18
N ILE A 188 3.30 -17.62 -16.26
CA ILE A 188 2.93 -18.23 -14.98
C ILE A 188 1.74 -19.16 -15.28
N PRO A 189 1.85 -20.48 -15.04
CA PRO A 189 0.78 -21.42 -15.35
C PRO A 189 -0.53 -21.10 -14.64
N ALA A 190 -1.65 -21.37 -15.32
CA ALA A 190 -2.95 -21.41 -14.67
C ALA A 190 -3.11 -22.69 -13.83
N GLU A 191 -4.04 -22.68 -12.91
CA GLU A 191 -4.31 -23.79 -11.98
C GLU A 191 -4.69 -25.09 -12.69
N ASP A 192 -5.35 -25.01 -13.84
CA ASP A 192 -5.81 -26.12 -14.65
C ASP A 192 -4.74 -26.70 -15.60
N GLY A 193 -3.51 -26.13 -15.60
CA GLY A 193 -2.35 -26.67 -16.33
C GLY A 193 -2.50 -26.63 -17.85
N GLY A 194 -3.15 -25.61 -18.41
CA GLY A 194 -3.31 -25.45 -19.85
C GLY A 194 -2.00 -25.43 -20.64
N PRO A 195 -2.03 -25.69 -21.98
CA PRO A 195 -0.84 -25.74 -22.82
C PRO A 195 -0.15 -24.39 -22.90
N VAL A 196 1.19 -24.41 -22.83
CA VAL A 196 2.02 -23.20 -22.98
C VAL A 196 1.92 -22.71 -24.43
N PRO A 197 1.56 -21.44 -24.67
CA PRO A 197 1.44 -20.90 -26.04
C PRO A 197 2.77 -20.93 -26.78
N LEU A 198 2.70 -21.18 -28.09
CA LEU A 198 3.88 -21.21 -28.95
C LEU A 198 4.63 -19.86 -28.90
N GLY A 199 5.94 -19.91 -28.72
CA GLY A 199 6.78 -18.70 -28.62
C GLY A 199 6.84 -18.08 -27.22
N THR A 200 6.29 -18.78 -26.19
CA THR A 200 6.45 -18.40 -24.79
C THR A 200 7.19 -19.50 -24.03
N THR A 201 7.75 -19.16 -22.85
CA THR A 201 8.45 -20.09 -21.96
C THR A 201 7.64 -20.23 -20.67
N SER A 202 7.43 -21.46 -20.19
CA SER A 202 6.78 -21.66 -18.89
C SER A 202 7.70 -21.28 -17.74
N LEU A 203 7.19 -20.57 -16.73
CA LEU A 203 7.95 -20.31 -15.51
C LEU A 203 8.40 -21.62 -14.82
N CYS A 204 7.60 -22.70 -14.94
CA CYS A 204 7.96 -24.00 -14.38
C CYS A 204 9.23 -24.57 -15.00
N ASP A 205 9.47 -24.32 -16.31
CA ASP A 205 10.66 -24.79 -17.00
C ASP A 205 11.94 -24.04 -16.56
N LEU A 206 11.77 -22.88 -15.93
CA LEU A 206 12.85 -22.00 -15.46
C LEU A 206 13.20 -22.20 -13.97
N LYS A 207 12.61 -23.19 -13.28
CA LYS A 207 12.83 -23.42 -11.84
C LYS A 207 14.06 -24.27 -11.51
N HIS A 208 14.75 -24.85 -12.52
CA HIS A 208 15.87 -25.77 -12.31
C HIS A 208 17.08 -25.42 -13.22
N HIS A 209 17.69 -24.27 -12.94
CA HIS A 209 18.93 -23.91 -13.63
C HIS A 209 20.12 -24.71 -13.06
N PRO A 210 21.07 -25.22 -13.89
CA PRO A 210 22.22 -25.99 -13.40
C PRO A 210 23.15 -25.19 -12.48
N ASN A 211 23.18 -23.85 -12.62
CA ASN A 211 23.98 -22.95 -11.79
C ASN A 211 23.09 -21.80 -11.28
N PRO A 212 22.23 -22.05 -10.30
CA PRO A 212 21.35 -21.00 -9.76
C PRO A 212 22.18 -19.98 -8.97
N THR A 213 21.87 -18.68 -9.13
CA THR A 213 22.49 -17.61 -8.35
C THR A 213 21.52 -16.48 -8.02
N THR A 214 21.58 -16.03 -6.78
CA THR A 214 20.90 -14.81 -6.31
C THR A 214 21.88 -13.66 -6.12
N GLU A 215 23.16 -13.83 -6.45
CA GLU A 215 24.13 -12.75 -6.43
C GLU A 215 23.67 -11.60 -7.32
N THR A 216 23.69 -10.40 -6.79
CA THR A 216 23.27 -9.23 -7.53
C THR A 216 24.33 -8.82 -8.56
N HIS A 217 23.89 -8.32 -9.71
CA HIS A 217 24.78 -7.80 -10.75
C HIS A 217 25.71 -6.72 -10.19
N GLY A 218 26.99 -6.79 -10.55
CA GLY A 218 28.04 -5.95 -9.98
C GLY A 218 27.81 -4.44 -10.12
N SER A 219 27.01 -3.99 -11.10
CA SER A 219 26.67 -2.56 -11.28
C SER A 219 25.80 -1.99 -10.14
N VAL A 220 25.13 -2.84 -9.37
CA VAL A 220 24.26 -2.43 -8.25
C VAL A 220 25.06 -2.23 -6.97
N HIS A 221 26.09 -3.06 -6.74
CA HIS A 221 26.92 -2.98 -5.55
C HIS A 221 27.60 -1.59 -5.41
N GLY A 222 27.43 -0.97 -4.25
CA GLY A 222 27.94 0.38 -3.96
C GLY A 222 27.20 1.51 -4.71
N ASN A 223 26.12 1.20 -5.43
CA ASN A 223 25.35 2.19 -6.21
C ASN A 223 23.82 2.05 -5.99
N THR A 224 23.39 1.41 -4.92
CA THR A 224 21.96 1.11 -4.66
C THR A 224 21.08 2.36 -4.58
N GLN A 225 21.63 3.51 -4.23
CA GLN A 225 20.90 4.80 -4.17
C GLN A 225 20.56 5.35 -5.56
N ASN A 226 21.43 5.11 -6.55
CA ASN A 226 21.27 5.66 -7.90
C ASN A 226 20.84 4.58 -8.91
N HIS A 227 20.68 3.33 -8.47
CA HIS A 227 20.28 2.23 -9.33
C HIS A 227 18.77 1.99 -9.20
N PRO A 228 17.95 2.29 -10.24
CA PRO A 228 16.52 2.07 -10.20
C PRO A 228 16.21 0.56 -10.20
N TYR A 229 15.25 0.15 -9.38
CA TYR A 229 14.81 -1.24 -9.33
C TYR A 229 13.31 -1.40 -9.56
N LEU A 230 12.47 -0.64 -8.86
CA LEU A 230 11.02 -0.78 -8.98
C LEU A 230 10.41 0.41 -9.72
N LEU A 231 9.54 0.09 -10.67
CA LEU A 231 8.84 1.06 -11.52
C LEU A 231 7.32 0.87 -11.43
N PRO A 232 6.66 1.21 -10.31
CA PRO A 232 5.21 1.19 -10.23
C PRO A 232 4.62 2.36 -11.04
N TYR A 233 3.50 2.09 -11.72
CA TYR A 233 2.77 3.14 -12.42
C TYR A 233 1.68 3.71 -11.52
N SER A 234 1.81 5.00 -11.17
CA SER A 234 0.78 5.70 -10.41
C SER A 234 -0.33 6.20 -11.34
N SER A 235 -1.58 5.95 -10.98
CA SER A 235 -2.74 6.55 -11.66
C SER A 235 -2.87 8.01 -11.24
N GLY A 236 -2.15 8.92 -11.91
CA GLY A 236 -2.31 10.35 -11.69
C GLY A 236 -3.77 10.78 -11.86
N THR A 237 -4.22 11.75 -11.08
CA THR A 237 -5.61 12.28 -11.13
C THR A 237 -5.93 12.99 -12.45
N THR A 238 -4.94 13.27 -13.31
CA THR A 238 -5.09 14.19 -14.46
C THR A 238 -4.47 13.71 -15.76
N GLY A 239 -4.09 12.42 -15.90
CA GLY A 239 -3.39 12.02 -17.12
C GLY A 239 -3.11 10.53 -17.24
N LEU A 240 -2.22 10.20 -18.19
CA LEU A 240 -1.69 8.85 -18.35
C LEU A 240 -0.90 8.44 -17.09
N PRO A 241 -0.89 7.14 -16.73
CA PRO A 241 -0.10 6.65 -15.62
C PRO A 241 1.38 7.03 -15.74
N LYS A 242 2.00 7.45 -14.63
CA LYS A 242 3.40 7.84 -14.56
C LYS A 242 4.23 6.72 -13.94
N GLY A 243 5.35 6.36 -14.55
CA GLY A 243 6.30 5.41 -13.99
C GLY A 243 7.14 6.07 -12.89
N VAL A 244 6.99 5.62 -11.66
CA VAL A 244 7.73 6.13 -10.49
C VAL A 244 9.01 5.34 -10.35
N CYS A 245 10.18 5.98 -10.51
CA CYS A 245 11.48 5.31 -10.37
C CYS A 245 11.88 5.23 -8.90
N LEU A 246 11.97 4.01 -8.37
CA LEU A 246 12.42 3.73 -7.01
C LEU A 246 13.73 2.93 -7.05
N SER A 247 14.73 3.40 -6.30
CA SER A 247 16.01 2.71 -6.18
C SER A 247 15.95 1.54 -5.20
N HIS A 248 16.95 0.66 -5.24
CA HIS A 248 17.14 -0.37 -4.21
C HIS A 248 17.16 0.26 -2.81
N SER A 249 17.89 1.36 -2.64
CA SER A 249 18.03 2.06 -1.36
C SER A 249 16.70 2.68 -0.87
N ASN A 250 15.87 3.25 -1.76
CA ASN A 250 14.57 3.80 -1.36
C ASN A 250 13.70 2.71 -0.71
N ILE A 251 13.65 1.53 -1.32
CA ILE A 251 12.83 0.40 -0.88
C ILE A 251 13.36 -0.17 0.44
N ILE A 252 14.68 -0.39 0.54
CA ILE A 252 15.32 -0.89 1.78
C ILE A 252 15.10 0.10 2.93
N SER A 253 15.27 1.40 2.69
CA SER A 253 15.00 2.42 3.70
C SER A 253 13.57 2.32 4.21
N ASN A 254 12.60 2.13 3.33
CA ASN A 254 11.20 2.02 3.75
C ASN A 254 10.88 0.74 4.53
N LEU A 255 11.52 -0.38 4.19
CA LEU A 255 11.43 -1.62 5.01
C LEU A 255 11.96 -1.41 6.42
N LEU A 256 13.13 -0.79 6.57
CA LEU A 256 13.73 -0.47 7.87
C LEU A 256 12.90 0.55 8.67
N GLN A 257 12.32 1.54 7.99
CA GLN A 257 11.39 2.51 8.58
C GLN A 257 10.16 1.82 9.16
N MET A 258 9.57 0.88 8.42
CA MET A 258 8.43 0.10 8.89
C MET A 258 8.77 -0.75 10.09
N GLU A 259 9.89 -1.49 10.05
CA GLU A 259 10.35 -2.34 11.15
C GLU A 259 10.50 -1.54 12.45
N THR A 260 11.08 -0.35 12.39
CA THR A 260 11.26 0.51 13.56
C THR A 260 9.92 0.91 14.20
N MET A 261 8.86 1.03 13.41
CA MET A 261 7.53 1.47 13.86
C MET A 261 6.57 0.33 14.16
N GLU A 262 6.80 -0.81 13.53
CA GLU A 262 6.17 -2.08 13.84
C GLU A 262 6.86 -2.63 15.06
N SER A 263 6.41 -2.98 16.05
CA SER A 263 7.06 -3.37 17.27
C SER A 263 7.95 -4.62 17.12
N ILE A 264 8.93 -4.71 17.99
CA ILE A 264 9.66 -5.92 18.38
C ILE A 264 8.69 -7.12 18.66
N ALA A 265 7.40 -6.86 18.80
CA ALA A 265 6.35 -7.82 19.07
C ALA A 265 5.77 -8.51 17.82
N PHE A 266 6.33 -8.32 16.62
CA PHE A 266 5.89 -9.05 15.42
C PHE A 266 6.97 -10.06 14.96
N PRO A 267 7.19 -11.14 15.73
CA PRO A 267 8.27 -12.08 15.48
C PRO A 267 8.03 -12.91 14.21
N SER A 268 9.09 -13.52 13.70
CA SER A 268 9.09 -14.30 12.45
C SER A 268 8.20 -15.57 12.45
N ASN A 269 7.63 -15.95 13.60
CA ASN A 269 6.65 -17.04 13.67
C ASN A 269 5.19 -16.57 13.52
N GLN A 270 4.97 -15.27 13.42
CA GLN A 270 3.64 -14.73 13.16
C GLN A 270 3.26 -14.82 11.69
N ARG A 271 1.96 -14.72 11.42
CA ARG A 271 1.34 -14.81 10.09
C ARG A 271 0.65 -13.51 9.75
N LEU A 272 0.81 -13.12 8.50
CA LEU A 272 0.15 -11.95 7.92
C LEU A 272 -0.90 -12.40 6.91
N ILE A 273 -2.13 -11.87 6.96
CA ILE A 273 -3.10 -12.01 5.88
C ILE A 273 -3.25 -10.70 5.12
N SER A 274 -3.20 -10.77 3.79
CA SER A 274 -3.40 -9.60 2.93
C SER A 274 -4.05 -9.98 1.60
N PRO A 275 -5.26 -9.49 1.32
CA PRO A 275 -5.90 -9.60 0.01
C PRO A 275 -5.47 -8.50 -0.95
N LEU A 276 -4.49 -7.67 -0.57
CA LEU A 276 -4.08 -6.51 -1.35
C LEU A 276 -3.34 -6.92 -2.63
N PRO A 277 -3.57 -6.24 -3.75
CA PRO A 277 -2.94 -6.60 -5.01
C PRO A 277 -1.44 -6.33 -4.97
N PHE A 278 -0.63 -7.34 -5.32
CA PHE A 278 0.84 -7.26 -5.36
C PHE A 278 1.38 -6.37 -6.49
N PHE A 279 0.58 -6.07 -7.51
CA PHE A 279 0.97 -5.08 -8.52
C PHE A 279 0.91 -3.63 -8.00
N HIS A 280 0.26 -3.39 -6.86
CA HIS A 280 0.22 -2.08 -6.20
C HIS A 280 1.26 -2.05 -5.07
N ILE A 281 2.01 -0.95 -4.97
CA ILE A 281 3.15 -0.85 -4.04
C ILE A 281 2.78 -1.12 -2.58
N TYR A 282 1.54 -0.86 -2.13
CA TYR A 282 1.10 -1.21 -0.79
C TYR A 282 1.07 -2.74 -0.61
N GLY A 283 0.43 -3.49 -1.49
CA GLY A 283 0.45 -4.96 -1.45
C GLY A 283 1.84 -5.53 -1.70
N TRP A 284 2.60 -4.91 -2.60
CA TRP A 284 3.95 -5.35 -2.95
C TRP A 284 4.93 -5.21 -1.78
N LEU A 285 5.18 -3.97 -1.32
CA LEU A 285 6.19 -3.74 -0.31
C LEU A 285 5.69 -4.06 1.09
N VAL A 286 4.56 -3.45 1.48
CA VAL A 286 4.10 -3.49 2.88
C VAL A 286 3.55 -4.87 3.27
N SER A 287 3.10 -5.66 2.28
CA SER A 287 2.62 -7.01 2.57
C SER A 287 3.63 -8.06 2.11
N ALA A 288 3.80 -8.26 0.78
CA ALA A 288 4.55 -9.41 0.25
C ALA A 288 6.05 -9.36 0.57
N ILE A 289 6.71 -8.24 0.32
CA ILE A 289 8.16 -8.12 0.55
C ILE A 289 8.48 -8.00 2.05
N TYR A 290 7.69 -7.22 2.80
CA TYR A 290 7.92 -7.07 4.24
C TYR A 290 7.76 -8.40 4.99
N SER A 291 6.69 -9.18 4.71
CA SER A 291 6.52 -10.49 5.34
C SER A 291 7.64 -11.46 4.95
N ALA A 292 8.06 -11.44 3.67
CA ALA A 292 9.16 -12.26 3.20
C ALA A 292 10.48 -11.90 3.92
N TRP A 293 10.83 -10.61 3.96
CA TRP A 293 12.04 -10.14 4.65
C TRP A 293 12.03 -10.50 6.14
N GLN A 294 10.89 -10.31 6.84
CA GLN A 294 10.74 -10.68 8.25
C GLN A 294 10.67 -12.20 8.50
N GLY A 295 10.68 -13.01 7.44
CA GLY A 295 10.55 -14.46 7.55
C GLY A 295 9.17 -14.91 8.04
N GLN A 296 8.12 -14.15 7.79
CA GLN A 296 6.74 -14.44 8.21
C GLN A 296 5.96 -15.15 7.10
N GLU A 297 5.01 -16.00 7.47
CA GLU A 297 4.09 -16.60 6.50
C GLU A 297 3.07 -15.55 6.03
N MET A 298 3.00 -15.34 4.72
CA MET A 298 2.00 -14.53 4.06
C MET A 298 0.81 -15.40 3.64
N ILE A 299 -0.40 -15.03 4.06
CA ILE A 299 -1.64 -15.63 3.60
C ILE A 299 -2.27 -14.65 2.61
N THR A 300 -2.48 -15.08 1.37
CA THR A 300 -2.98 -14.20 0.30
C THR A 300 -4.14 -14.83 -0.47
N MET A 301 -4.81 -14.00 -1.27
CA MET A 301 -5.83 -14.38 -2.23
C MET A 301 -5.72 -13.52 -3.48
N GLN A 302 -6.09 -14.07 -4.64
CA GLN A 302 -6.03 -13.35 -5.92
C GLN A 302 -7.03 -12.20 -6.00
N LYS A 303 -8.18 -12.35 -5.34
CA LYS A 303 -9.25 -11.36 -5.28
C LYS A 303 -9.92 -11.44 -3.92
N PHE A 304 -10.18 -10.29 -3.31
CA PHE A 304 -10.91 -10.22 -2.05
C PHE A 304 -12.35 -10.72 -2.22
N ASP A 305 -12.72 -11.64 -1.35
CA ASP A 305 -14.07 -12.06 -1.04
C ASP A 305 -14.21 -12.13 0.48
N LEU A 306 -15.31 -11.61 1.04
CA LEU A 306 -15.44 -11.44 2.48
C LEU A 306 -15.53 -12.77 3.23
N GLU A 307 -16.32 -13.73 2.72
CA GLU A 307 -16.48 -15.04 3.36
C GLU A 307 -15.16 -15.80 3.31
N THR A 308 -14.54 -15.88 2.13
CA THR A 308 -13.22 -16.50 1.95
C THR A 308 -12.16 -15.89 2.86
N PHE A 309 -12.20 -14.56 3.05
CA PHE A 309 -11.27 -13.89 3.97
C PHE A 309 -11.51 -14.31 5.43
N CYS A 310 -12.77 -14.34 5.88
CA CYS A 310 -13.10 -14.75 7.23
C CYS A 310 -12.76 -16.23 7.48
N GLU A 311 -13.06 -17.13 6.53
CA GLU A 311 -12.65 -18.54 6.57
C GLU A 311 -11.12 -18.69 6.65
N ALA A 312 -10.39 -17.90 5.87
CA ALA A 312 -8.92 -17.91 5.90
C ALA A 312 -8.37 -17.45 7.25
N VAL A 313 -8.96 -16.42 7.87
CA VAL A 313 -8.57 -15.97 9.22
C VAL A 313 -8.84 -17.06 10.25
N GLU A 314 -10.01 -17.66 10.25
CA GLU A 314 -10.36 -18.75 11.18
C GLU A 314 -9.44 -19.96 11.03
N LYS A 315 -9.19 -20.40 9.78
CA LYS A 315 -8.39 -21.59 9.47
C LYS A 315 -6.90 -21.40 9.70
N HIS A 316 -6.33 -20.29 9.21
CA HIS A 316 -4.89 -20.08 9.20
C HIS A 316 -4.39 -19.26 10.39
N ARG A 317 -5.30 -18.67 11.18
CA ARG A 317 -5.00 -17.93 12.42
C ARG A 317 -3.92 -16.86 12.24
N PRO A 318 -4.03 -15.92 11.24
CA PRO A 318 -3.10 -14.81 11.11
C PRO A 318 -3.20 -13.86 12.31
N HIS A 319 -2.08 -13.22 12.64
CA HIS A 319 -1.99 -12.27 13.75
C HIS A 319 -2.20 -10.83 13.26
N ARG A 320 -1.83 -10.55 12.01
CA ARG A 320 -2.00 -9.22 11.38
C ARG A 320 -2.75 -9.31 10.07
N ALA A 321 -3.47 -8.21 9.75
CA ALA A 321 -4.12 -8.06 8.45
C ALA A 321 -3.75 -6.69 7.85
N HIS A 322 -3.33 -6.69 6.58
CA HIS A 322 -3.17 -5.46 5.80
C HIS A 322 -4.38 -5.28 4.88
N LEU A 323 -5.14 -4.23 5.14
CA LEU A 323 -6.43 -4.01 4.52
C LEU A 323 -6.56 -2.57 3.97
N VAL A 324 -7.64 -2.34 3.25
CA VAL A 324 -8.07 -1.00 2.81
C VAL A 324 -9.43 -0.66 3.42
N PRO A 325 -9.79 0.62 3.58
CA PRO A 325 -11.03 1.04 4.24
C PRO A 325 -12.29 0.33 3.76
N PRO A 326 -12.51 0.05 2.45
CA PRO A 326 -13.70 -0.67 1.99
C PRO A 326 -13.85 -2.09 2.57
N ILE A 327 -12.73 -2.78 2.80
CA ILE A 327 -12.73 -4.11 3.44
C ILE A 327 -13.07 -3.96 4.93
N ILE A 328 -12.46 -3.00 5.61
CA ILE A 328 -12.72 -2.70 7.02
C ILE A 328 -14.20 -2.35 7.24
N VAL A 329 -14.79 -1.55 6.36
CA VAL A 329 -16.23 -1.23 6.41
C VAL A 329 -17.09 -2.50 6.27
N GLN A 330 -16.73 -3.43 5.40
CA GLN A 330 -17.44 -4.72 5.27
C GLN A 330 -17.30 -5.55 6.57
N LEU A 331 -16.08 -5.67 7.11
CA LEU A 331 -15.85 -6.35 8.40
C LEU A 331 -16.63 -5.73 9.55
N THR A 332 -16.85 -4.40 9.51
CA THR A 332 -17.62 -3.68 10.54
C THR A 332 -19.13 -3.88 10.40
N LYS A 333 -19.66 -4.03 9.17
CA LYS A 333 -21.10 -3.92 8.93
C LYS A 333 -21.79 -5.20 8.47
N ASN A 334 -21.07 -6.13 7.79
CA ASN A 334 -21.69 -7.30 7.21
C ASN A 334 -21.92 -8.39 8.28
N PRO A 335 -23.18 -8.87 8.47
CA PRO A 335 -23.49 -9.88 9.49
C PRO A 335 -22.80 -11.23 9.26
N VAL A 336 -22.35 -11.55 8.05
CA VAL A 336 -21.64 -12.81 7.75
C VAL A 336 -20.38 -12.98 8.61
N VAL A 337 -19.76 -11.88 9.00
CA VAL A 337 -18.55 -11.86 9.85
C VAL A 337 -18.77 -12.53 11.20
N ASP A 338 -19.99 -12.48 11.75
CA ASP A 338 -20.32 -13.03 13.05
C ASP A 338 -20.35 -14.59 13.05
N ASN A 339 -20.26 -15.22 11.87
CA ASN A 339 -20.21 -16.67 11.72
C ASN A 339 -18.79 -17.25 11.87
N TYR A 340 -17.76 -16.42 11.97
CA TYR A 340 -16.35 -16.82 11.92
C TYR A 340 -15.56 -16.37 13.14
N ASP A 341 -14.58 -17.14 13.56
CA ASP A 341 -13.63 -16.77 14.63
C ASP A 341 -12.47 -15.95 14.07
N LEU A 342 -12.53 -14.64 14.27
CA LEU A 342 -11.47 -13.70 13.89
C LEU A 342 -10.53 -13.34 15.04
N SER A 343 -10.63 -14.01 16.19
CA SER A 343 -9.91 -13.67 17.43
C SER A 343 -8.38 -13.82 17.35
N SER A 344 -7.85 -14.42 16.29
CA SER A 344 -6.40 -14.48 16.06
C SER A 344 -5.79 -13.15 15.62
N LEU A 345 -6.63 -12.23 15.08
CA LEU A 345 -6.15 -10.92 14.64
C LEU A 345 -5.82 -10.03 15.84
N GLU A 346 -4.57 -9.62 15.93
CA GLU A 346 -4.05 -8.74 16.98
C GLU A 346 -3.96 -7.29 16.49
N MET A 347 -3.78 -7.07 15.18
CA MET A 347 -3.65 -5.73 14.59
C MET A 347 -4.08 -5.72 13.12
N ILE A 348 -4.83 -4.70 12.73
CA ILE A 348 -5.15 -4.39 11.32
C ILE A 348 -4.43 -3.12 10.92
N VAL A 349 -3.73 -3.15 9.77
CA VAL A 349 -3.13 -1.96 9.15
C VAL A 349 -4.03 -1.49 8.03
N SER A 350 -4.46 -0.23 8.08
CA SER A 350 -5.30 0.42 7.07
C SER A 350 -4.52 1.50 6.34
N ALA A 351 -4.51 1.47 5.00
CA ALA A 351 -3.89 2.52 4.19
C ALA A 351 -4.60 2.68 2.82
N ALA A 352 -4.03 3.50 1.95
CA ALA A 352 -4.46 3.82 0.58
C ALA A 352 -5.70 4.72 0.45
N ALA A 353 -6.53 4.84 1.49
CA ALA A 353 -7.67 5.75 1.53
C ALA A 353 -7.96 6.17 2.98
N PRO A 354 -8.66 7.28 3.23
CA PRO A 354 -9.03 7.69 4.59
C PRO A 354 -9.95 6.67 5.27
N LEU A 355 -9.70 6.39 6.54
CA LEU A 355 -10.58 5.62 7.42
C LEU A 355 -11.07 6.51 8.56
N SER A 356 -12.37 6.55 8.78
CA SER A 356 -12.92 7.37 9.86
C SER A 356 -12.66 6.76 11.24
N LYS A 357 -12.46 7.64 12.23
CA LYS A 357 -12.33 7.25 13.64
C LYS A 357 -13.49 6.38 14.12
N GLU A 358 -14.71 6.68 13.67
CA GLU A 358 -15.90 5.92 14.04
C GLU A 358 -15.84 4.48 13.49
N THR A 359 -15.36 4.29 12.25
CA THR A 359 -15.20 2.93 11.69
C THR A 359 -14.15 2.13 12.46
N GLU A 360 -13.05 2.75 12.88
CA GLU A 360 -12.03 2.10 13.73
C GLU A 360 -12.63 1.61 15.05
N ILE A 361 -13.38 2.49 15.75
CA ILE A 361 -14.01 2.17 17.05
C ILE A 361 -15.02 1.04 16.86
N ASN A 362 -15.91 1.14 15.88
CA ASN A 362 -16.94 0.13 15.63
C ASN A 362 -16.33 -1.25 15.27
N LEU A 363 -15.20 -1.27 14.55
CA LEU A 363 -14.53 -2.53 14.27
C LEU A 363 -13.90 -3.13 15.54
N LEU A 364 -13.21 -2.31 16.33
CA LEU A 364 -12.63 -2.74 17.61
C LEU A 364 -13.71 -3.31 18.55
N GLU A 365 -14.85 -2.65 18.66
CA GLU A 365 -15.98 -3.12 19.49
C GLU A 365 -16.55 -4.46 18.98
N ARG A 366 -16.54 -4.67 17.65
CA ARG A 366 -17.14 -5.86 17.05
C ARG A 366 -16.24 -7.09 17.08
N ILE A 367 -14.98 -6.96 16.67
CA ILE A 367 -14.07 -8.12 16.52
C ILE A 367 -12.91 -8.13 17.52
N GLY A 368 -12.80 -7.11 18.39
CA GLY A 368 -11.75 -7.04 19.41
C GLY A 368 -10.36 -6.69 18.87
N CYS A 369 -10.21 -6.38 17.58
CA CYS A 369 -8.94 -6.11 16.93
C CYS A 369 -8.74 -4.60 16.67
N PRO A 370 -7.68 -3.96 17.17
CA PRO A 370 -7.39 -2.56 16.89
C PRO A 370 -6.96 -2.34 15.44
N VAL A 371 -7.22 -1.12 14.96
CA VAL A 371 -6.78 -0.65 13.64
C VAL A 371 -5.78 0.47 13.80
N LYS A 372 -4.66 0.39 13.09
CA LYS A 372 -3.73 1.50 12.90
C LYS A 372 -3.73 1.96 11.45
N GLN A 373 -3.50 3.22 11.22
CA GLN A 373 -3.46 3.78 9.89
C GLN A 373 -2.04 4.09 9.43
N ALA A 374 -1.84 4.07 8.12
CA ALA A 374 -0.63 4.53 7.45
C ALA A 374 -0.99 5.48 6.29
N TRP A 375 -0.11 6.41 6.02
CA TRP A 375 -0.22 7.27 4.85
C TRP A 375 1.06 7.21 4.02
N GLY A 376 0.85 7.24 2.70
CA GLY A 376 1.92 7.23 1.74
C GLY A 376 1.43 7.27 0.30
N MET A 377 2.38 7.19 -0.62
CA MET A 377 2.14 7.23 -2.06
C MET A 377 3.27 6.49 -2.79
N SER A 378 3.08 6.14 -4.06
CA SER A 378 4.10 5.41 -4.83
C SER A 378 5.45 6.13 -4.83
N GLU A 379 5.42 7.45 -4.87
CA GLU A 379 6.57 8.34 -4.88
C GLU A 379 7.34 8.36 -3.53
N LEU A 380 6.84 7.65 -2.50
CA LEU A 380 7.42 7.52 -1.16
C LEU A 380 7.76 6.09 -0.75
N SER A 381 7.73 5.13 -1.65
CA SER A 381 8.20 3.73 -1.54
C SER A 381 7.48 2.75 -0.59
N PRO A 382 6.24 2.84 -0.14
CA PRO A 382 5.26 3.89 -0.25
C PRO A 382 5.06 4.73 1.01
N ILE A 383 5.51 4.30 2.22
CA ILE A 383 5.11 4.84 3.53
C ILE A 383 6.00 6.01 3.95
N ALA A 384 5.40 7.11 4.38
CA ALA A 384 6.10 8.22 5.02
C ALA A 384 5.56 8.57 6.40
N ILE A 385 4.29 8.20 6.68
CA ILE A 385 3.67 8.39 7.98
C ILE A 385 3.02 7.08 8.39
N PHE A 386 3.29 6.62 9.62
CA PHE A 386 2.82 5.34 10.10
C PHE A 386 2.48 5.41 11.60
N THR A 387 1.42 4.75 12.00
CA THR A 387 1.07 4.62 13.41
C THR A 387 1.88 3.48 14.03
N SER A 388 2.65 3.76 15.07
CA SER A 388 3.36 2.74 15.82
C SER A 388 2.37 1.87 16.62
N ASP A 389 2.70 0.58 16.79
CA ASP A 389 1.91 -0.35 17.62
C ASP A 389 1.77 0.09 19.07
N PHE A 390 2.75 0.86 19.57
CA PHE A 390 2.78 1.33 20.97
C PHE A 390 2.03 2.64 21.20
N ASN A 391 1.66 3.37 20.14
CA ASN A 391 1.07 4.69 20.28
C ASN A 391 -0.07 4.87 19.27
N LEU A 392 -1.17 4.17 19.52
CA LEU A 392 -2.37 4.22 18.68
C LEU A 392 -3.16 5.51 18.96
N ARG A 393 -3.54 6.21 17.89
CA ARG A 393 -4.43 7.38 17.96
C ARG A 393 -5.46 7.33 16.84
N SER A 394 -6.70 7.02 17.20
CA SER A 394 -7.80 6.87 16.24
C SER A 394 -8.04 8.13 15.42
N GLY A 395 -8.17 7.94 14.10
CA GLY A 395 -8.37 9.01 13.12
C GLY A 395 -7.07 9.69 12.67
N SER A 396 -5.91 9.34 13.26
CA SER A 396 -4.59 9.78 12.80
C SER A 396 -3.94 8.73 11.92
N VAL A 397 -3.10 9.17 10.99
CA VAL A 397 -2.22 8.29 10.21
C VAL A 397 -0.87 8.03 10.88
N GLY A 398 -0.65 8.58 12.08
CA GLY A 398 0.54 8.36 12.91
C GLY A 398 1.59 9.46 12.83
N HIS A 399 2.83 9.08 13.03
CA HIS A 399 4.02 9.93 13.00
C HIS A 399 4.82 9.71 11.72
N LEU A 400 5.70 10.68 11.41
CA LEU A 400 6.72 10.50 10.38
C LEU A 400 7.58 9.28 10.66
N THR A 401 7.85 8.48 9.64
CA THR A 401 8.79 7.34 9.72
C THR A 401 10.22 7.81 9.99
N PRO A 402 11.13 6.96 10.50
CA PRO A 402 12.54 7.33 10.75
C PRO A 402 13.19 8.05 9.57
N ASP A 403 14.05 9.03 9.85
CA ASP A 403 14.77 9.85 8.88
C ASP A 403 13.88 10.61 7.87
N THR A 404 12.60 10.73 8.18
CA THR A 404 11.63 11.48 7.38
C THR A 404 11.40 12.86 7.99
N PHE A 405 11.42 13.87 7.13
CA PHE A 405 11.04 15.23 7.47
C PHE A 405 9.70 15.57 6.83
N GLY A 406 8.83 16.21 7.57
CA GLY A 406 7.52 16.67 7.09
C GLY A 406 7.32 18.16 7.38
N LYS A 407 6.67 18.87 6.50
CA LYS A 407 6.19 20.23 6.74
C LYS A 407 4.84 20.46 6.08
N ILE A 408 4.02 21.25 6.74
CA ILE A 408 2.75 21.73 6.19
C ILE A 408 2.99 23.13 5.65
N VAL A 409 2.62 23.40 4.40
CA VAL A 409 2.84 24.70 3.77
C VAL A 409 1.53 25.31 3.26
N ASN A 410 1.45 26.64 3.30
CA ASN A 410 0.38 27.37 2.65
C ASN A 410 0.61 27.50 1.12
N PRO A 411 -0.33 28.05 0.33
CA PRO A 411 -0.17 28.22 -1.11
C PRO A 411 1.05 29.07 -1.53
N SER A 412 1.59 29.92 -0.65
CA SER A 412 2.82 30.68 -0.93
C SER A 412 4.11 29.91 -0.59
N GLY A 413 4.00 28.65 -0.12
CA GLY A 413 5.13 27.80 0.26
C GLY A 413 5.69 28.05 1.67
N LYS A 414 5.05 28.92 2.46
CA LYS A 414 5.47 29.18 3.85
C LYS A 414 4.98 28.07 4.77
N SER A 415 5.87 27.56 5.64
CA SER A 415 5.54 26.56 6.65
C SER A 415 4.52 27.10 7.66
N LEU A 416 3.59 26.21 8.03
CA LEU A 416 2.53 26.44 9.00
C LEU A 416 2.83 25.69 10.32
N PRO A 417 2.44 26.24 11.48
CA PRO A 417 2.61 25.58 12.77
C PRO A 417 1.60 24.44 12.96
N SER A 418 1.72 23.71 14.09
CA SER A 418 0.77 22.68 14.52
C SER A 418 -0.69 23.18 14.52
N GLY A 419 -1.63 22.30 14.26
CA GLY A 419 -3.06 22.60 14.20
C GLY A 419 -3.55 23.28 12.91
N HIS A 420 -2.67 23.74 12.04
CA HIS A 420 -3.03 24.41 10.78
C HIS A 420 -3.01 23.45 9.60
N GLU A 421 -3.98 23.59 8.70
CA GLU A 421 -4.07 22.81 7.48
C GLU A 421 -3.33 23.47 6.31
N GLY A 422 -2.67 22.64 5.50
CA GLY A 422 -1.98 23.05 4.29
C GLY A 422 -1.45 21.85 3.51
N GLU A 423 -0.69 22.12 2.44
CA GLU A 423 -0.08 21.04 1.66
C GLU A 423 1.03 20.36 2.45
N LEU A 424 0.97 19.03 2.52
CA LEU A 424 2.03 18.22 3.09
C LEU A 424 3.21 18.12 2.11
N MET A 425 4.40 18.40 2.59
CA MET A 425 5.66 18.14 1.89
C MET A 425 6.52 17.17 2.70
N ILE A 426 7.13 16.21 2.01
CA ILE A 426 7.95 15.16 2.60
C ILE A 426 9.37 15.19 2.02
N LYS A 427 10.35 14.93 2.87
CA LYS A 427 11.75 14.67 2.50
C LYS A 427 12.25 13.49 3.31
N GLY A 428 12.95 12.53 2.68
CA GLY A 428 13.48 11.35 3.36
C GLY A 428 14.13 10.37 2.39
N PRO A 429 14.78 9.31 2.89
CA PRO A 429 15.49 8.35 2.07
C PRO A 429 14.57 7.49 1.20
N GLN A 430 13.29 7.41 1.52
CA GLN A 430 12.26 6.69 0.76
C GLN A 430 11.68 7.49 -0.42
N VAL A 431 12.05 8.76 -0.60
CA VAL A 431 11.54 9.60 -1.70
C VAL A 431 12.09 9.10 -3.04
N MET A 432 11.24 8.98 -4.04
CA MET A 432 11.58 8.50 -5.39
C MET A 432 12.76 9.24 -6.03
N MET A 433 13.39 8.60 -6.99
CA MET A 433 14.40 9.24 -7.86
C MET A 433 13.76 10.27 -8.82
N GLY A 434 12.52 10.05 -9.23
CA GLY A 434 11.76 10.87 -10.18
C GLY A 434 10.80 10.03 -11.00
N TYR A 435 10.16 10.65 -12.00
CA TYR A 435 9.33 9.94 -12.98
C TYR A 435 10.14 9.50 -14.19
N LEU A 436 9.94 8.29 -14.67
CA LEU A 436 10.63 7.72 -15.82
C LEU A 436 10.40 8.57 -17.07
N ASN A 437 11.48 9.07 -17.67
CA ASN A 437 11.47 9.89 -18.89
C ASN A 437 10.55 11.13 -18.82
N ASP A 438 10.29 11.67 -17.61
CA ASP A 438 9.41 12.83 -17.42
C ASP A 438 10.04 13.80 -16.40
N THR A 439 11.10 14.48 -16.83
CA THR A 439 11.81 15.46 -16.01
C THR A 439 10.94 16.66 -15.66
N GLU A 440 10.05 17.08 -16.56
CA GLU A 440 9.14 18.21 -16.31
C GLU A 440 8.22 17.90 -15.12
N LYS A 441 7.57 16.74 -15.12
CA LYS A 441 6.71 16.32 -14.00
C LYS A 441 7.50 16.03 -12.73
N THR A 442 8.75 15.61 -12.84
CA THR A 442 9.61 15.40 -11.68
C THR A 442 9.90 16.74 -10.99
N VAL A 443 10.34 17.77 -11.70
CA VAL A 443 10.65 19.09 -11.09
C VAL A 443 9.41 19.85 -10.62
N GLU A 444 8.21 19.54 -11.15
CA GLU A 444 6.95 20.08 -10.63
C GLU A 444 6.66 19.65 -9.19
N CYS A 445 7.07 18.43 -8.79
CA CYS A 445 6.75 17.89 -7.48
C CYS A 445 7.97 17.67 -6.58
N LEU A 446 9.15 17.44 -7.12
CA LEU A 446 10.38 17.16 -6.37
C LEU A 446 11.36 18.33 -6.52
N SER A 447 11.63 19.04 -5.44
CA SER A 447 12.57 20.14 -5.42
C SER A 447 14.02 19.67 -5.41
N THR A 448 14.96 20.54 -5.81
CA THR A 448 16.40 20.22 -5.86
C THR A 448 17.01 19.92 -4.49
N ASP A 449 16.39 20.38 -3.42
CA ASP A 449 16.80 20.11 -2.03
C ASP A 449 16.07 18.88 -1.42
N GLY A 450 15.34 18.10 -2.26
CA GLY A 450 14.78 16.79 -1.91
C GLY A 450 13.40 16.83 -1.27
N TRP A 451 12.67 17.94 -1.30
CA TRP A 451 11.29 18.00 -0.84
C TRP A 451 10.32 17.59 -1.92
N LEU A 452 9.49 16.58 -1.61
CA LEU A 452 8.38 16.13 -2.45
C LEU A 452 7.10 16.86 -2.04
N ARG A 453 6.44 17.50 -2.99
CA ARG A 453 5.07 18.01 -2.87
C ARG A 453 4.10 16.87 -3.06
N THR A 454 3.33 16.54 -2.04
CA THR A 454 2.45 15.36 -2.07
C THR A 454 1.13 15.63 -2.79
N GLY A 455 0.70 16.89 -2.81
CA GLY A 455 -0.62 17.29 -3.27
C GLY A 455 -1.74 16.91 -2.30
N ASP A 456 -1.41 16.41 -1.12
CA ASP A 456 -2.36 16.08 -0.06
C ASP A 456 -2.41 17.20 0.98
N VAL A 457 -3.60 17.53 1.46
CA VAL A 457 -3.84 18.47 2.56
C VAL A 457 -3.77 17.72 3.87
N ALA A 458 -2.95 18.22 4.77
CA ALA A 458 -2.77 17.63 6.08
C ALA A 458 -2.60 18.69 7.18
N ARG A 459 -2.70 18.26 8.40
CA ARG A 459 -2.28 18.98 9.60
C ARG A 459 -1.59 18.02 10.56
N TYR A 460 -0.85 18.52 11.51
CA TYR A 460 -0.33 17.75 12.64
C TYR A 460 -0.68 18.44 13.97
N ASP A 461 -0.77 17.66 15.02
CA ASP A 461 -1.02 18.16 16.37
C ASP A 461 0.29 18.44 17.15
N GLU A 462 0.15 18.89 18.39
CA GLU A 462 1.30 19.23 19.25
C GLU A 462 2.14 17.99 19.64
N ASP A 463 1.54 16.81 19.61
CA ASP A 463 2.22 15.54 19.86
C ASP A 463 2.89 14.95 18.59
N GLY A 464 2.76 15.63 17.43
CA GLY A 464 3.34 15.22 16.15
C GLY A 464 2.55 14.16 15.38
N PHE A 465 1.30 13.88 15.75
CA PHE A 465 0.42 13.03 14.96
C PHE A 465 -0.14 13.76 13.75
N PHE A 466 -0.07 13.11 12.59
CA PHE A 466 -0.59 13.65 11.34
C PHE A 466 -2.02 13.19 11.05
N TYR A 467 -2.76 14.09 10.41
CA TYR A 467 -4.13 13.89 9.96
C TYR A 467 -4.22 14.33 8.51
N ILE A 468 -4.66 13.44 7.63
CA ILE A 468 -4.86 13.74 6.20
C ILE A 468 -6.32 14.16 6.00
N THR A 469 -6.51 15.35 5.46
CA THR A 469 -7.86 15.89 5.23
C THR A 469 -8.40 15.47 3.87
N ASP A 470 -7.64 15.74 2.78
CA ASP A 470 -8.02 15.39 1.41
C ASP A 470 -6.88 15.68 0.41
N ARG A 471 -7.16 15.53 -0.88
CA ARG A 471 -6.26 15.96 -1.95
C ARG A 471 -6.59 17.37 -2.42
N ILE A 472 -5.55 18.19 -2.65
CA ILE A 472 -5.72 19.58 -3.14
C ILE A 472 -6.57 19.63 -4.41
N LYS A 473 -6.37 18.68 -5.35
CA LYS A 473 -7.09 18.60 -6.62
C LYS A 473 -8.51 18.06 -6.50
N GLU A 474 -8.85 17.42 -5.40
CA GLU A 474 -10.17 16.84 -5.13
C GLU A 474 -11.05 17.77 -4.28
N LEU A 475 -10.47 18.82 -3.66
CA LEU A 475 -11.21 19.80 -2.87
C LEU A 475 -12.24 20.55 -3.73
N ILE A 476 -13.48 20.56 -3.26
CA ILE A 476 -14.60 21.24 -3.92
C ILE A 476 -14.58 22.72 -3.53
N LYS A 477 -14.57 23.61 -4.51
CA LYS A 477 -14.44 25.06 -4.32
C LYS A 477 -15.81 25.74 -4.27
N VAL A 478 -16.42 25.78 -3.09
CA VAL A 478 -17.75 26.36 -2.86
C VAL A 478 -17.60 27.81 -2.40
N ARG A 479 -17.87 28.79 -3.27
CA ARG A 479 -17.82 30.24 -2.92
C ARG A 479 -16.50 30.66 -2.24
N GLY A 480 -15.37 30.10 -2.71
CA GLY A 480 -14.05 30.35 -2.13
C GLY A 480 -13.69 29.49 -0.92
N TYR A 481 -14.63 28.72 -0.35
CA TYR A 481 -14.34 27.71 0.66
C TYR A 481 -13.89 26.41 0.00
N GLN A 482 -12.95 25.73 0.64
CA GLN A 482 -12.51 24.39 0.24
C GLN A 482 -13.27 23.35 1.07
N VAL A 483 -13.96 22.44 0.39
CA VAL A 483 -14.74 21.36 1.01
C VAL A 483 -14.06 20.03 0.63
N ALA A 484 -13.64 19.28 1.63
CA ALA A 484 -13.03 17.96 1.46
C ALA A 484 -14.13 16.92 1.17
N PRO A 485 -14.12 16.26 -0.02
CA PRO A 485 -15.01 15.13 -0.29
C PRO A 485 -14.94 14.04 0.78
N ALA A 486 -13.73 13.70 1.24
CA ALA A 486 -13.51 12.64 2.23
C ALA A 486 -14.23 12.89 3.57
N GLU A 487 -14.33 14.14 4.00
CA GLU A 487 -15.08 14.51 5.22
C GLU A 487 -16.59 14.19 5.05
N LEU A 488 -17.16 14.54 3.90
CA LEU A 488 -18.57 14.29 3.61
C LEU A 488 -18.84 12.80 3.38
N GLU A 489 -17.91 12.08 2.74
CA GLU A 489 -17.98 10.63 2.55
C GLU A 489 -17.94 9.90 3.89
N ALA A 490 -17.00 10.26 4.77
CA ALA A 490 -16.93 9.72 6.12
C ALA A 490 -18.23 9.95 6.89
N LEU A 491 -18.79 11.17 6.81
CA LEU A 491 -20.07 11.50 7.43
C LEU A 491 -21.21 10.64 6.84
N LEU A 492 -21.31 10.49 5.51
CA LEU A 492 -22.35 9.68 4.86
C LEU A 492 -22.27 8.22 5.23
N LEU A 493 -21.06 7.67 5.45
CA LEU A 493 -20.86 6.30 5.89
C LEU A 493 -21.39 6.03 7.31
N THR A 494 -21.63 7.07 8.14
CA THR A 494 -22.29 6.94 9.44
C THR A 494 -23.82 6.89 9.33
N HIS A 495 -24.39 7.14 8.14
CA HIS A 495 -25.83 7.06 7.93
C HIS A 495 -26.33 5.61 8.06
N PRO A 496 -27.41 5.34 8.84
CA PRO A 496 -27.84 3.98 9.16
C PRO A 496 -28.19 3.12 7.94
N GLN A 497 -28.63 3.74 6.84
CA GLN A 497 -29.14 3.06 5.65
C GLN A 497 -28.14 3.02 4.48
N LEU A 498 -26.98 3.70 4.57
CA LEU A 498 -25.98 3.72 3.50
C LEU A 498 -24.86 2.71 3.75
N SER A 499 -24.45 2.01 2.69
CA SER A 499 -23.29 1.10 2.71
C SER A 499 -22.03 1.76 2.19
N ASP A 500 -22.14 2.66 1.18
CA ASP A 500 -20.99 3.33 0.55
C ASP A 500 -21.36 4.72 0.05
N ALA A 501 -20.37 5.61 -0.12
CA ALA A 501 -20.56 6.96 -0.60
C ALA A 501 -19.32 7.49 -1.33
N ALA A 502 -19.55 8.32 -2.35
CA ALA A 502 -18.55 9.16 -2.99
C ALA A 502 -19.09 10.59 -3.15
N VAL A 503 -18.24 11.59 -2.98
CA VAL A 503 -18.62 13.00 -3.17
C VAL A 503 -17.72 13.62 -4.23
N ILE A 504 -18.34 14.34 -5.18
CA ILE A 504 -17.63 15.00 -6.28
C ILE A 504 -18.05 16.46 -6.41
N PRO A 505 -17.21 17.33 -7.00
CA PRO A 505 -17.61 18.66 -7.42
C PRO A 505 -18.57 18.57 -8.61
N VAL A 506 -19.62 19.39 -8.60
CA VAL A 506 -20.43 19.69 -9.79
C VAL A 506 -20.38 21.19 -10.04
N PRO A 507 -20.24 21.66 -11.31
CA PRO A 507 -20.18 23.08 -11.63
C PRO A 507 -21.47 23.81 -11.23
N ASP A 508 -21.33 25.06 -10.75
CA ASP A 508 -22.43 25.95 -10.41
C ASP A 508 -22.02 27.41 -10.69
N GLU A 509 -22.85 28.14 -11.44
CA GLU A 509 -22.52 29.52 -11.87
C GLU A 509 -22.32 30.49 -10.72
N MET A 510 -23.06 30.32 -9.63
CA MET A 510 -23.05 31.26 -8.48
C MET A 510 -22.01 30.86 -7.42
N SER A 511 -21.69 29.59 -7.31
CA SER A 511 -20.87 29.06 -6.22
C SER A 511 -19.49 28.53 -6.71
N GLY A 512 -19.28 28.49 -8.04
CA GLY A 512 -18.15 27.83 -8.67
C GLY A 512 -18.39 26.32 -8.75
N GLU A 513 -18.40 25.66 -7.62
CA GLU A 513 -18.68 24.23 -7.49
C GLU A 513 -19.62 23.96 -6.32
N LEU A 514 -20.35 22.84 -6.39
CA LEU A 514 -21.20 22.33 -5.31
C LEU A 514 -20.92 20.85 -5.04
N PRO A 515 -20.95 20.40 -3.77
CA PRO A 515 -20.81 18.99 -3.44
C PRO A 515 -22.04 18.18 -3.90
N ARG A 516 -21.81 17.11 -4.70
CA ARG A 516 -22.82 16.09 -5.04
C ARG A 516 -22.37 14.75 -4.47
N ALA A 517 -23.27 14.08 -3.78
CA ALA A 517 -23.02 12.73 -3.27
C ALA A 517 -23.57 11.67 -4.22
N TYR A 518 -22.83 10.59 -4.38
CA TYR A 518 -23.24 9.31 -4.96
C TYR A 518 -23.26 8.29 -3.82
N VAL A 519 -24.39 7.64 -3.59
CA VAL A 519 -24.59 6.77 -2.41
C VAL A 519 -25.11 5.41 -2.83
N THR A 520 -24.67 4.38 -2.09
CA THR A 520 -25.13 3.00 -2.22
C THR A 520 -25.89 2.61 -0.95
N MET A 521 -27.05 1.99 -1.13
CA MET A 521 -27.89 1.51 -0.01
C MET A 521 -27.30 0.25 0.61
N LYS A 522 -27.64 -0.02 1.88
CA LYS A 522 -27.36 -1.34 2.50
C LYS A 522 -28.27 -2.39 1.90
N ASP A 523 -27.81 -3.63 1.90
CA ASP A 523 -28.59 -4.77 1.46
C ASP A 523 -29.94 -4.86 2.22
N GLY A 524 -31.00 -5.14 1.47
CA GLY A 524 -32.35 -5.24 2.01
C GLY A 524 -33.09 -3.91 2.25
N ILE A 525 -32.46 -2.76 1.97
CA ILE A 525 -33.12 -1.43 2.03
C ILE A 525 -33.46 -0.99 0.60
N ALA A 526 -34.72 -0.75 0.33
CA ALA A 526 -35.16 -0.25 -0.97
C ALA A 526 -34.80 1.23 -1.15
N VAL A 527 -34.44 1.63 -2.38
CA VAL A 527 -34.10 3.03 -2.70
C VAL A 527 -35.31 3.95 -2.47
N GLU A 528 -36.51 3.42 -2.61
CA GLU A 528 -37.78 4.13 -2.37
C GLU A 528 -38.00 4.53 -0.91
N ASP A 529 -37.34 3.83 0.03
CA ASP A 529 -37.46 4.10 1.47
C ASP A 529 -36.62 5.30 1.93
N VAL A 530 -35.71 5.80 1.10
CA VAL A 530 -34.78 6.90 1.42
C VAL A 530 -34.70 7.86 0.26
N THR A 531 -35.16 9.08 0.46
CA THR A 531 -35.12 10.08 -0.59
C THR A 531 -33.84 10.92 -0.57
N GLU A 532 -33.49 11.54 -1.70
CA GLU A 532 -32.45 12.56 -1.78
C GLU A 532 -32.64 13.64 -0.68
N LYS A 533 -33.90 14.04 -0.45
CA LYS A 533 -34.25 15.05 0.55
C LYS A 533 -33.87 14.62 1.96
N ASP A 534 -34.03 13.34 2.28
CA ASP A 534 -33.71 12.81 3.62
C ASP A 534 -32.21 12.82 3.85
N ILE A 535 -31.41 12.36 2.88
CA ILE A 535 -29.94 12.39 2.94
C ILE A 535 -29.44 13.84 3.06
N LYS A 536 -29.95 14.74 2.22
CA LYS A 536 -29.60 16.18 2.29
C LYS A 536 -29.97 16.80 3.64
N ALA A 537 -31.13 16.46 4.18
CA ALA A 537 -31.58 16.95 5.49
C ALA A 537 -30.71 16.39 6.62
N TRP A 538 -30.31 15.12 6.50
CA TRP A 538 -29.45 14.46 7.47
C TRP A 538 -28.04 15.09 7.51
N VAL A 539 -27.43 15.31 6.34
CA VAL A 539 -26.13 16.00 6.23
C VAL A 539 -26.24 17.46 6.68
N LYS A 540 -27.29 18.18 6.27
CA LYS A 540 -27.51 19.61 6.62
C LYS A 540 -27.46 19.86 8.12
N LYS A 541 -27.93 18.93 8.95
CA LYS A 541 -27.94 19.04 10.42
C LYS A 541 -26.53 18.89 11.04
N ARG A 542 -25.54 18.41 10.28
CA ARG A 542 -24.23 17.98 10.80
C ARG A 542 -23.05 18.76 10.25
N VAL A 543 -23.27 19.57 9.19
CA VAL A 543 -22.19 20.30 8.53
C VAL A 543 -22.50 21.80 8.38
N ALA A 544 -21.44 22.58 8.20
CA ALA A 544 -21.54 24.01 7.90
C ALA A 544 -22.29 24.26 6.57
N PRO A 545 -22.91 25.42 6.36
CA PRO A 545 -23.73 25.70 5.17
C PRO A 545 -23.03 25.44 3.82
N PHE A 546 -21.74 25.78 3.71
CA PHE A 546 -20.97 25.59 2.48
C PHE A 546 -20.59 24.13 2.20
N LYS A 547 -20.68 23.25 3.20
CA LYS A 547 -20.43 21.79 3.06
C LYS A 547 -21.68 20.98 2.71
N ARG A 548 -22.84 21.60 2.60
CA ARG A 548 -24.11 20.90 2.30
C ARG A 548 -24.08 20.32 0.89
N LEU A 549 -24.79 19.21 0.69
CA LEU A 549 -24.91 18.53 -0.61
C LEU A 549 -25.83 19.32 -1.56
N ALA A 550 -25.44 20.57 -1.87
CA ALA A 550 -26.23 21.46 -2.71
C ALA A 550 -26.25 21.00 -4.18
N GLY A 551 -25.20 20.28 -4.63
CA GLY A 551 -25.13 19.66 -5.94
C GLY A 551 -26.01 18.41 -6.13
N GLY A 552 -26.69 17.94 -5.03
CA GLY A 552 -27.63 16.82 -5.10
C GLY A 552 -27.10 15.53 -4.49
N VAL A 553 -27.99 14.51 -4.51
CA VAL A 553 -27.65 13.13 -4.15
C VAL A 553 -28.14 12.19 -5.26
N ARG A 554 -27.28 11.26 -5.70
CA ARG A 554 -27.59 10.22 -6.67
C ARG A 554 -27.46 8.86 -6.00
N PHE A 555 -28.44 7.99 -6.20
CA PHE A 555 -28.36 6.60 -5.79
C PHE A 555 -27.75 5.77 -6.91
N ILE A 556 -26.72 4.98 -6.58
CA ILE A 556 -26.01 4.10 -7.50
C ILE A 556 -25.87 2.70 -6.90
N ASN A 557 -25.76 1.69 -7.77
CA ASN A 557 -25.61 0.31 -7.32
C ASN A 557 -24.26 0.06 -6.63
N LYS A 558 -23.20 0.76 -7.09
CA LYS A 558 -21.84 0.59 -6.56
C LYS A 558 -20.99 1.83 -6.79
N VAL A 559 -20.30 2.31 -5.76
CA VAL A 559 -19.29 3.35 -5.90
C VAL A 559 -18.09 2.80 -6.68
N PRO A 560 -17.66 3.45 -7.79
CA PRO A 560 -16.52 3.00 -8.57
C PRO A 560 -15.22 3.15 -7.77
N LYS A 561 -14.48 2.05 -7.60
CA LYS A 561 -13.21 2.01 -6.86
C LYS A 561 -12.15 1.26 -7.66
N SER A 562 -10.89 1.64 -7.46
CA SER A 562 -9.73 0.88 -7.95
C SER A 562 -9.57 -0.43 -7.17
N ALA A 563 -8.71 -1.33 -7.66
CA ALA A 563 -8.36 -2.57 -6.96
C ALA A 563 -7.72 -2.30 -5.57
N SER A 564 -7.08 -1.14 -5.39
CA SER A 564 -6.56 -0.68 -4.09
C SER A 564 -7.59 0.02 -3.21
N GLY A 565 -8.89 -0.02 -3.56
CA GLY A 565 -9.99 0.56 -2.78
C GLY A 565 -10.18 2.07 -2.93
N LYS A 566 -9.40 2.76 -3.75
CA LYS A 566 -9.49 4.21 -3.97
C LYS A 566 -10.69 4.55 -4.85
N ILE A 567 -11.49 5.55 -4.44
CA ILE A 567 -12.63 6.04 -5.22
C ILE A 567 -12.16 6.63 -6.55
N LEU A 568 -12.76 6.18 -7.65
CA LEU A 568 -12.48 6.65 -9.01
C LEU A 568 -13.42 7.82 -9.35
N ARG A 569 -13.27 8.96 -8.65
CA ARG A 569 -14.13 10.15 -8.79
C ARG A 569 -14.22 10.66 -10.23
N ARG A 570 -13.15 10.47 -11.00
CA ARG A 570 -13.14 10.88 -12.42
C ARG A 570 -14.29 10.26 -13.21
N LEU A 571 -14.61 8.98 -12.98
CA LEU A 571 -15.71 8.32 -13.69
C LEU A 571 -17.06 8.98 -13.39
N LEU A 572 -17.28 9.39 -12.13
CA LEU A 572 -18.50 10.10 -11.73
C LEU A 572 -18.54 11.54 -12.27
N VAL A 573 -17.40 12.21 -12.34
CA VAL A 573 -17.29 13.56 -12.95
C VAL A 573 -17.53 13.51 -14.45
N ASP A 574 -16.99 12.50 -15.16
CA ASP A 574 -17.20 12.31 -16.59
C ASP A 574 -18.69 12.00 -16.91
N GLU A 575 -19.40 11.27 -16.03
CA GLU A 575 -20.85 11.06 -16.11
C GLU A 575 -21.62 12.40 -16.02
N VAL A 576 -21.27 13.26 -15.06
CA VAL A 576 -21.90 14.59 -14.91
C VAL A 576 -21.66 15.46 -16.14
N ARG A 577 -20.47 15.41 -16.74
CA ARG A 577 -20.16 16.16 -17.98
C ARG A 577 -20.94 15.66 -19.19
N ALA A 578 -21.27 14.37 -19.24
CA ALA A 578 -22.08 13.79 -20.29
C ALA A 578 -23.59 14.11 -20.13
N GLU A 579 -24.04 14.47 -18.93
CA GLU A 579 -25.41 14.91 -18.64
C GLU A 579 -25.65 16.39 -19.02
N GLN A 580 -24.60 17.20 -19.18
CA GLN A 580 -24.63 18.63 -19.57
C GLN A 580 -24.51 18.80 -21.09
#